data_2e61fe593b067c164ecc942282d46538
#
_entry.id   2e61fe593b067c164ecc942282d46538
#
_cell.length_a   1.000
_cell.length_b   1.000
_cell.length_c   1.000
_cell.angle_alpha   90.00
_cell.angle_beta   90.00
_cell.angle_gamma   90.00
#
_symmetry.space_group_name_H-M   'P 1'
#
loop_
_entity.id
_entity.type
_entity.pdbx_description
1 polymer ?
#
loop_
_entity_poly.entity_id
_entity_poly.type
_entity_poly.pdbx_seq_one_letter_code
_entity_poly.pdbx_strand_id
1 'polypeptide(L)'
;EADDIVGTLVLKGRKPNERTLIISSDKDFIQLQMNENVFQYSPVTKKMLNGVDPHEYLREHILRGDKSDGIPNVLSSDNCIVDGIRQTPMTKKLIKEWEESSIPEKHRERFERNTTLVDLRYTPFHLQEKILEQYKKEPIGSRNILPAYFTKHNLETLTKNIGDF
;
A
#
# COMPACT_ATOMS: atom_id res chain seq x y z
N GLU A 1 6.96 6.27 -1.27
CA GLU A 1 5.50 6.46 -1.12
C GLU A 1 5.05 6.14 0.31
N ALA A 2 3.80 6.50 0.65
CA ALA A 2 3.23 6.20 1.97
C ALA A 2 3.12 4.69 2.20
N ASP A 3 2.86 3.94 1.14
CA ASP A 3 2.69 2.49 1.17
C ASP A 3 3.98 1.77 1.52
N ASP A 4 5.10 2.22 0.98
CA ASP A 4 6.44 1.72 1.35
C ASP A 4 6.72 1.94 2.85
N ILE A 5 6.31 3.11 3.37
CA ILE A 5 6.51 3.44 4.80
C ILE A 5 5.65 2.53 5.67
N VAL A 6 4.34 2.48 5.40
CA VAL A 6 3.40 1.65 6.19
C VAL A 6 3.77 0.17 6.08
N GLY A 7 4.02 -0.31 4.85
CA GLY A 7 4.47 -1.68 4.60
C GLY A 7 5.72 -2.04 5.38
N THR A 8 6.76 -1.21 5.30
CA THR A 8 8.02 -1.44 6.03
C THR A 8 7.82 -1.45 7.54
N LEU A 9 7.05 -0.50 8.09
CA LEU A 9 6.81 -0.44 9.54
C LEU A 9 6.03 -1.65 10.04
N VAL A 10 5.03 -2.11 9.29
CA VAL A 10 4.26 -3.31 9.64
C VAL A 10 5.10 -4.58 9.54
N LEU A 11 5.89 -4.71 8.47
CA LEU A 11 6.65 -5.93 8.20
C LEU A 11 7.92 -6.05 9.05
N LYS A 12 8.57 -4.92 9.40
CA LYS A 12 9.90 -4.90 10.03
C LYS A 12 10.05 -3.97 11.24
N GLY A 13 9.17 -2.99 11.39
CA GLY A 13 9.26 -1.98 12.44
C GLY A 13 8.60 -2.36 13.75
N ARG A 14 7.56 -3.21 13.71
CA ARG A 14 6.79 -3.62 14.88
C ARG A 14 7.48 -4.72 15.69
N LYS A 15 7.16 -4.79 16.97
CA LYS A 15 7.60 -5.90 17.84
C LYS A 15 6.81 -7.18 17.53
N PRO A 16 7.37 -8.37 17.80
CA PRO A 16 6.61 -9.62 17.73
C PRO A 16 5.32 -9.53 18.57
N ASN A 17 4.20 -9.99 18.02
CA ASN A 17 2.87 -9.97 18.66
C ASN A 17 2.29 -8.58 18.97
N GLU A 18 2.90 -7.50 18.51
CA GLU A 18 2.36 -6.17 18.65
C GLU A 18 1.07 -6.01 17.82
N ARG A 19 0.00 -5.50 18.47
CA ARG A 19 -1.24 -5.17 17.77
C ARG A 19 -1.06 -3.88 16.99
N THR A 20 -1.28 -3.97 15.70
CA THR A 20 -1.13 -2.83 14.77
C THR A 20 -2.47 -2.51 14.13
N LEU A 21 -2.90 -1.27 14.21
CA LEU A 21 -4.09 -0.77 13.52
C LEU A 21 -3.67 0.24 12.45
N ILE A 22 -3.93 -0.10 11.19
CA ILE A 22 -3.76 0.80 10.05
C ILE A 22 -5.05 1.61 9.89
N ILE A 23 -4.96 2.94 9.97
CA ILE A 23 -6.10 3.84 9.75
C ILE A 23 -5.99 4.39 8.34
N SER A 24 -6.55 3.66 7.38
CA SER A 24 -6.55 4.04 5.97
C SER A 24 -7.71 3.37 5.24
N SER A 25 -8.28 4.06 4.24
CA SER A 25 -9.27 3.48 3.32
C SER A 25 -8.63 2.80 2.11
N ASP A 26 -7.30 2.91 1.98
CA ASP A 26 -6.56 2.29 0.91
C ASP A 26 -6.60 0.78 1.02
N LYS A 27 -6.99 0.13 -0.06
CA LYS A 27 -7.15 -1.33 -0.09
C LYS A 27 -5.81 -2.06 -0.23
N ASP A 28 -4.75 -1.38 -0.62
CA ASP A 28 -3.44 -1.98 -0.80
C ASP A 28 -2.85 -2.48 0.52
N PHE A 29 -3.28 -1.86 1.63
CA PHE A 29 -2.92 -2.34 2.97
C PHE A 29 -3.65 -3.62 3.40
N ILE A 30 -4.66 -4.11 2.67
CA ILE A 30 -5.31 -5.39 2.98
C ILE A 30 -4.26 -6.52 3.00
N GLN A 31 -3.29 -6.50 2.09
CA GLN A 31 -2.20 -7.47 2.05
C GLN A 31 -1.40 -7.56 3.36
N LEU A 32 -1.30 -6.48 4.12
CA LEU A 32 -0.57 -6.47 5.39
C LEU A 32 -1.27 -7.27 6.50
N GLN A 33 -2.58 -7.54 6.34
CA GLN A 33 -3.35 -8.38 7.27
C GLN A 33 -3.01 -9.87 7.18
N MET A 34 -2.11 -10.29 6.27
CA MET A 34 -1.45 -11.60 6.31
C MET A 34 -0.64 -11.78 7.61
N ASN A 35 -0.24 -10.68 8.23
CA ASN A 35 0.54 -10.70 9.47
C ASN A 35 -0.42 -10.73 10.67
N GLU A 36 -0.12 -11.60 11.62
CA GLU A 36 -0.89 -11.70 12.86
C GLU A 36 -0.98 -10.35 13.60
N ASN A 37 -2.14 -10.08 14.16
CA ASN A 37 -2.41 -8.85 14.93
C ASN A 37 -2.34 -7.55 14.13
N VAL A 38 -2.43 -7.60 12.79
CA VAL A 38 -2.57 -6.44 11.92
C VAL A 38 -4.02 -6.26 11.50
N PHE A 39 -4.55 -5.08 11.72
CA PHE A 39 -5.94 -4.71 11.43
C PHE A 39 -5.97 -3.43 10.62
N GLN A 40 -7.03 -3.24 9.85
CA GLN A 40 -7.24 -2.00 9.10
C GLN A 40 -8.63 -1.42 9.36
N TYR A 41 -8.69 -0.12 9.62
CA TYR A 41 -9.92 0.65 9.75
C TYR A 41 -10.01 1.70 8.66
N SER A 42 -11.12 1.72 7.95
CA SER A 42 -11.40 2.75 6.94
C SER A 42 -12.14 3.93 7.57
N PRO A 43 -11.54 5.13 7.64
CA PRO A 43 -12.21 6.33 8.15
C PRO A 43 -13.33 6.80 7.22
N VAL A 44 -13.25 6.51 5.92
CA VAL A 44 -14.28 6.87 4.93
C VAL A 44 -15.55 6.05 5.13
N THR A 45 -15.43 4.73 5.24
CA THR A 45 -16.60 3.84 5.46
C THR A 45 -16.95 3.68 6.92
N LYS A 46 -16.10 4.15 7.84
CA LYS A 46 -16.20 3.98 9.31
C LYS A 46 -16.32 2.53 9.75
N LYS A 47 -15.60 1.63 9.07
CA LYS A 47 -15.64 0.17 9.30
C LYS A 47 -14.25 -0.42 9.31
N MET A 48 -14.11 -1.56 10.01
CA MET A 48 -12.96 -2.42 9.86
C MET A 48 -13.00 -3.06 8.46
N LEU A 49 -11.87 -3.06 7.77
CA LEU A 49 -11.70 -3.78 6.51
C LEU A 49 -11.28 -5.22 6.85
N ASN A 50 -12.26 -6.10 6.98
CA ASN A 50 -12.09 -7.51 7.29
C ASN A 50 -13.00 -8.35 6.37
N GLY A 51 -12.82 -9.67 6.34
CA GLY A 51 -13.66 -10.58 5.57
C GLY A 51 -13.20 -10.80 4.12
N VAL A 52 -12.02 -10.29 3.76
CA VAL A 52 -11.33 -10.61 2.49
C VAL A 52 -10.08 -11.38 2.87
N ASP A 53 -9.80 -12.49 2.20
CA ASP A 53 -8.52 -13.19 2.37
C ASP A 53 -7.40 -12.32 1.80
N PRO A 54 -6.40 -11.92 2.63
CA PRO A 54 -5.34 -11.03 2.17
C PRO A 54 -4.44 -11.66 1.10
N HIS A 55 -4.29 -12.99 1.09
CA HIS A 55 -3.50 -13.71 0.08
C HIS A 55 -4.22 -13.71 -1.27
N GLU A 56 -5.51 -14.03 -1.27
CA GLU A 56 -6.34 -13.97 -2.48
C GLU A 56 -6.38 -12.53 -3.02
N TYR A 57 -6.57 -11.55 -2.13
CA TYR A 57 -6.58 -10.14 -2.50
C TYR A 57 -5.30 -9.72 -3.20
N LEU A 58 -4.14 -9.98 -2.58
CA LEU A 58 -2.84 -9.61 -3.16
C LEU A 58 -2.63 -10.29 -4.51
N ARG A 59 -2.95 -11.59 -4.62
CA ARG A 59 -2.80 -12.32 -5.87
C ARG A 59 -3.70 -11.76 -6.98
N GLU A 60 -4.97 -11.50 -6.68
CA GLU A 60 -5.89 -10.88 -7.64
C GLU A 60 -5.38 -9.49 -8.05
N HIS A 61 -4.88 -8.69 -7.11
CA HIS A 61 -4.33 -7.37 -7.38
C HIS A 61 -3.10 -7.44 -8.30
N ILE A 62 -2.15 -8.33 -8.04
CA ILE A 62 -0.99 -8.55 -8.92
C ILE A 62 -1.44 -8.92 -10.34
N LEU A 63 -2.42 -9.82 -10.48
CA LEU A 63 -2.91 -10.25 -11.78
C LEU A 63 -3.64 -9.12 -12.54
N ARG A 64 -4.45 -8.32 -11.83
CA ARG A 64 -5.21 -7.20 -12.42
C ARG A 64 -4.37 -5.97 -12.67
N GLY A 65 -3.25 -5.83 -11.99
CA GLY A 65 -2.51 -4.57 -11.91
C GLY A 65 -3.32 -3.46 -11.23
N ASP A 66 -2.77 -2.27 -11.21
CA ASP A 66 -3.43 -1.07 -10.71
C ASP A 66 -3.41 0.04 -11.76
N LYS A 67 -4.58 0.37 -12.28
CA LYS A 67 -4.71 1.40 -13.31
C LYS A 67 -4.40 2.80 -12.76
N SER A 68 -4.68 3.06 -11.48
CA SER A 68 -4.41 4.36 -10.85
C SER A 68 -2.92 4.62 -10.73
N ASP A 69 -2.14 3.56 -10.50
CA ASP A 69 -0.68 3.62 -10.40
C ASP A 69 0.02 3.35 -11.74
N GLY A 70 -0.76 3.20 -12.81
CA GLY A 70 -0.21 2.97 -14.13
C GLY A 70 0.29 1.54 -14.36
N ILE A 71 -0.12 0.57 -13.53
CA ILE A 71 0.30 -0.83 -13.59
C ILE A 71 -0.71 -1.63 -14.41
N PRO A 72 -0.40 -2.07 -15.66
CA PRO A 72 -1.31 -2.87 -16.46
C PRO A 72 -1.48 -4.29 -15.89
N ASN A 73 -2.62 -4.90 -16.21
CA ASN A 73 -2.80 -6.32 -15.87
C ASN A 73 -1.83 -7.22 -16.68
N VAL A 74 -1.64 -8.43 -16.20
CA VAL A 74 -0.65 -9.37 -16.78
C VAL A 74 -0.96 -9.84 -18.21
N LEU A 75 -2.19 -9.63 -18.73
CA LEU A 75 -2.58 -9.98 -20.09
C LEU A 75 -2.27 -8.85 -21.10
N SER A 76 -2.05 -7.63 -20.63
CA SER A 76 -1.95 -6.43 -21.46
C SER A 76 -0.48 -6.03 -21.69
N SER A 77 -0.24 -5.27 -22.75
CA SER A 77 1.10 -4.70 -23.02
C SER A 77 1.48 -3.69 -21.95
N ASP A 78 2.77 -3.53 -21.72
CA ASP A 78 3.31 -2.69 -20.65
C ASP A 78 2.96 -1.21 -20.80
N ASN A 79 2.85 -0.74 -22.05
CA ASN A 79 2.54 0.65 -22.35
C ASN A 79 1.05 0.92 -22.59
N CYS A 80 0.17 -0.09 -22.45
CA CYS A 80 -1.24 0.05 -22.88
C CYS A 80 -1.96 1.21 -22.17
N ILE A 81 -1.61 1.51 -20.92
CA ILE A 81 -2.24 2.61 -20.15
C ILE A 81 -1.75 3.95 -20.70
N VAL A 82 -0.45 4.10 -20.96
CA VAL A 82 0.16 5.32 -21.50
C VAL A 82 -0.34 5.59 -22.92
N ASP A 83 -0.45 4.55 -23.73
CA ASP A 83 -0.88 4.63 -25.12
C ASP A 83 -2.40 4.74 -25.27
N GLY A 84 -3.15 4.72 -24.15
CA GLY A 84 -4.61 4.77 -24.18
C GLY A 84 -5.27 3.51 -24.76
N ILE A 85 -4.53 2.40 -24.86
CA ILE A 85 -5.01 1.13 -25.38
C ILE A 85 -5.83 0.40 -24.32
N ARG A 86 -7.00 -0.10 -24.71
CA ARG A 86 -7.86 -0.88 -23.80
C ARG A 86 -7.13 -2.15 -23.36
N GLN A 87 -7.07 -2.37 -22.06
CA GLN A 87 -6.51 -3.59 -21.49
C GLN A 87 -7.34 -4.84 -21.88
N THR A 88 -6.65 -5.96 -22.07
CA THR A 88 -7.28 -7.28 -22.22
C THR A 88 -8.03 -7.62 -20.92
N PRO A 89 -9.32 -8.00 -20.98
CA PRO A 89 -10.11 -8.27 -19.77
C PRO A 89 -9.55 -9.44 -18.95
N MET A 90 -9.24 -9.19 -17.68
CA MET A 90 -8.90 -10.21 -16.69
C MET A 90 -10.18 -10.70 -16.02
N THR A 91 -10.68 -11.86 -16.42
CA THR A 91 -11.93 -12.43 -15.89
C THR A 91 -11.71 -13.16 -14.57
N LYS A 92 -12.74 -13.19 -13.71
CA LYS A 92 -12.70 -13.96 -12.46
C LYS A 92 -12.45 -15.45 -12.69
N LYS A 93 -12.98 -16.01 -13.79
CA LYS A 93 -12.74 -17.41 -14.17
C LYS A 93 -11.26 -17.67 -14.42
N LEU A 94 -10.58 -16.80 -15.16
CA LEU A 94 -9.18 -16.92 -15.48
C LEU A 94 -8.30 -16.77 -14.22
N ILE A 95 -8.65 -15.84 -13.33
CA ILE A 95 -7.96 -15.65 -12.05
C ILE A 95 -8.01 -16.96 -11.26
N LYS A 96 -9.21 -17.53 -11.10
CA LYS A 96 -9.39 -18.80 -10.38
C LYS A 96 -8.63 -19.97 -11.03
N GLU A 97 -8.66 -20.05 -12.36
CA GLU A 97 -7.89 -21.05 -13.09
C GLU A 97 -6.39 -20.95 -12.81
N TRP A 98 -5.87 -19.73 -12.72
CA TRP A 98 -4.44 -19.48 -12.43
C TRP A 98 -4.10 -19.55 -10.93
N GLU A 99 -5.09 -19.59 -10.05
CA GLU A 99 -4.93 -19.95 -8.64
C GLU A 99 -4.70 -21.45 -8.47
N GLU A 100 -5.44 -22.25 -9.24
CA GLU A 100 -5.39 -23.72 -9.22
C GLU A 100 -4.23 -24.28 -10.05
N SER A 101 -3.75 -23.52 -11.04
CA SER A 101 -2.65 -23.88 -11.95
C SER A 101 -1.50 -22.87 -11.87
N SER A 102 -0.40 -23.18 -12.55
CA SER A 102 0.69 -22.21 -12.73
C SER A 102 0.33 -21.15 -13.77
N ILE A 103 0.85 -19.93 -13.59
CA ILE A 103 0.76 -18.87 -14.58
C ILE A 103 1.51 -19.29 -15.85
N PRO A 104 0.88 -19.18 -17.05
CA PRO A 104 1.54 -19.50 -18.30
C PRO A 104 2.84 -18.71 -18.51
N GLU A 105 3.88 -19.37 -19.03
CA GLU A 105 5.21 -18.79 -19.20
C GLU A 105 5.21 -17.44 -19.93
N LYS A 106 4.39 -17.31 -20.98
CA LYS A 106 4.23 -16.06 -21.75
C LYS A 106 3.75 -14.84 -20.93
N HIS A 107 3.25 -15.05 -19.71
CA HIS A 107 2.77 -13.98 -18.81
C HIS A 107 3.62 -13.84 -17.55
N ARG A 108 4.65 -14.68 -17.38
CA ARG A 108 5.47 -14.72 -16.17
C ARG A 108 6.20 -13.41 -15.91
N GLU A 109 6.83 -12.83 -16.90
CA GLU A 109 7.57 -11.57 -16.79
C GLU A 109 6.67 -10.43 -16.27
N ARG A 110 5.47 -10.33 -16.83
CA ARG A 110 4.50 -9.30 -16.39
C ARG A 110 3.96 -9.57 -15.00
N PHE A 111 3.78 -10.82 -14.64
CA PHE A 111 3.40 -11.20 -13.29
C PHE A 111 4.50 -10.85 -12.28
N GLU A 112 5.74 -11.13 -12.57
CA GLU A 112 6.90 -10.80 -11.72
C GLU A 112 7.06 -9.29 -11.59
N ARG A 113 6.91 -8.54 -12.68
CA ARG A 113 6.87 -7.07 -12.65
C ARG A 113 5.77 -6.56 -11.72
N ASN A 114 4.53 -7.02 -11.90
CA ASN A 114 3.42 -6.57 -11.07
C ASN A 114 3.62 -7.00 -9.61
N THR A 115 4.17 -8.19 -9.37
CA THR A 115 4.52 -8.62 -8.01
C THR A 115 5.49 -7.65 -7.36
N THR A 116 6.52 -7.23 -8.08
CA THR A 116 7.51 -6.28 -7.55
C THR A 116 6.91 -4.90 -7.27
N LEU A 117 5.92 -4.47 -8.04
CA LEU A 117 5.31 -3.14 -7.90
C LEU A 117 4.17 -3.09 -6.87
N VAL A 118 3.42 -4.18 -6.70
CA VAL A 118 2.19 -4.23 -5.89
C VAL A 118 2.43 -4.82 -4.50
N ASP A 119 3.34 -5.78 -4.38
CA ASP A 119 3.60 -6.47 -3.11
C ASP A 119 4.57 -5.66 -2.25
N LEU A 120 4.09 -5.10 -1.17
CA LEU A 120 4.85 -4.23 -0.26
C LEU A 120 6.07 -4.91 0.40
N ARG A 121 6.20 -6.24 0.28
CA ARG A 121 7.41 -6.97 0.69
C ARG A 121 8.61 -6.66 -0.21
N TYR A 122 8.36 -6.16 -1.42
CA TYR A 122 9.40 -5.83 -2.41
C TYR A 122 9.89 -4.38 -2.33
N THR A 123 9.43 -3.58 -1.36
CA THR A 123 10.04 -2.26 -1.10
C THR A 123 11.56 -2.40 -1.04
N PRO A 124 12.32 -1.61 -1.82
CA PRO A 124 13.78 -1.75 -1.90
C PRO A 124 14.47 -1.66 -0.53
N PHE A 125 15.42 -2.56 -0.26
CA PHE A 125 16.07 -2.71 1.04
C PHE A 125 16.63 -1.37 1.58
N HIS A 126 17.29 -0.58 0.73
CA HIS A 126 17.85 0.71 1.13
C HIS A 126 16.79 1.74 1.56
N LEU A 127 15.55 1.63 1.04
CA LEU A 127 14.42 2.46 1.49
C LEU A 127 13.89 1.95 2.83
N GLN A 128 13.77 0.64 3.00
CA GLN A 128 13.36 0.04 4.26
C GLN A 128 14.29 0.45 5.40
N GLU A 129 15.62 0.42 5.19
CA GLU A 129 16.59 0.87 6.20
C GLU A 129 16.40 2.35 6.57
N LYS A 130 16.25 3.23 5.57
CA LYS A 130 15.98 4.65 5.80
C LYS A 130 14.70 4.90 6.58
N ILE A 131 13.62 4.17 6.24
CA ILE A 131 12.34 4.27 6.94
C ILE A 131 12.50 3.87 8.40
N LEU A 132 13.13 2.72 8.67
CA LEU A 132 13.33 2.22 10.03
C LEU A 132 14.27 3.13 10.84
N GLU A 133 15.29 3.71 10.20
CA GLU A 133 16.18 4.68 10.84
C GLU A 133 15.41 5.94 11.24
N GLN A 134 14.58 6.48 10.35
CA GLN A 134 13.76 7.66 10.65
C GLN A 134 12.72 7.36 11.74
N TYR A 135 12.09 6.19 11.70
CA TYR A 135 11.12 5.79 12.71
C TYR A 135 11.69 5.70 14.12
N LYS A 136 12.96 5.30 14.23
CA LYS A 136 13.67 5.20 15.53
C LYS A 136 14.11 6.56 16.08
N LYS A 137 14.14 7.61 15.26
CA LYS A 137 14.52 8.95 15.73
C LYS A 137 13.38 9.51 16.58
N GLU A 138 13.73 9.97 17.76
CA GLU A 138 12.76 10.73 18.55
C GLU A 138 12.37 12.00 17.82
N PRO A 139 11.07 12.33 17.78
CA PRO A 139 10.63 13.56 17.13
C PRO A 139 11.23 14.77 17.85
N ILE A 140 12.04 15.53 17.12
CA ILE A 140 12.59 16.81 17.59
C ILE A 140 11.51 17.86 17.29
N GLY A 141 10.62 18.06 18.23
CA GLY A 141 9.55 19.04 18.07
C GLY A 141 9.02 19.53 19.40
N SER A 142 8.59 20.76 19.41
CA SER A 142 7.86 21.35 20.53
C SER A 142 6.57 21.96 20.00
N ARG A 143 5.49 21.80 20.75
CA ARG A 143 4.20 22.45 20.44
C ARG A 143 4.35 23.96 20.21
N ASN A 144 5.30 24.57 20.86
CA ASN A 144 5.59 26.01 20.77
C ASN A 144 6.03 26.49 19.39
N ILE A 145 6.53 25.59 18.53
CA ILE A 145 6.95 25.93 17.16
C ILE A 145 5.81 25.85 16.14
N LEU A 146 4.68 25.23 16.49
CA LEU A 146 3.56 25.02 15.56
C LEU A 146 2.99 26.36 15.03
N PRO A 147 2.76 27.41 15.83
CA PRO A 147 2.24 28.68 15.33
C PRO A 147 3.13 29.29 14.24
N ALA A 148 4.44 29.32 14.48
CA ALA A 148 5.42 29.84 13.53
C ALA A 148 5.49 28.98 12.27
N TYR A 149 5.43 27.65 12.41
CA TYR A 149 5.42 26.73 11.30
C TYR A 149 4.16 26.90 10.43
N PHE A 150 2.97 26.96 11.03
CA PHE A 150 1.70 27.13 10.32
C PHE A 150 1.63 28.46 9.58
N THR A 151 2.10 29.53 10.21
CA THR A 151 2.19 30.85 9.58
C THR A 151 3.14 30.83 8.39
N LYS A 152 4.34 30.28 8.56
CA LYS A 152 5.35 30.18 7.49
C LYS A 152 4.84 29.40 6.27
N HIS A 153 4.00 28.39 6.47
CA HIS A 153 3.48 27.53 5.41
C HIS A 153 2.06 27.88 4.98
N ASN A 154 1.51 29.03 5.41
CA ASN A 154 0.16 29.51 5.08
C ASN A 154 -0.96 28.49 5.40
N LEU A 155 -0.81 27.78 6.52
CA LEU A 155 -1.76 26.76 6.97
C LEU A 155 -2.84 27.40 7.87
N GLU A 156 -3.66 28.31 7.30
CA GLU A 156 -4.60 29.12 8.05
C GLU A 156 -5.62 28.30 8.85
N THR A 157 -6.14 27.21 8.28
CA THR A 157 -7.11 26.35 8.98
C THR A 157 -6.51 25.72 10.23
N LEU A 158 -5.24 25.25 10.16
CA LEU A 158 -4.54 24.70 11.31
C LEU A 158 -4.18 25.77 12.33
N THR A 159 -3.86 26.98 11.87
CA THR A 159 -3.60 28.13 12.75
C THR A 159 -4.85 28.50 13.59
N LYS A 160 -6.03 28.48 12.97
CA LYS A 160 -7.31 28.75 13.67
C LYS A 160 -7.65 27.69 14.72
N ASN A 161 -7.22 26.45 14.50
CA ASN A 161 -7.52 25.32 15.38
C ASN A 161 -6.28 24.87 16.19
N ILE A 162 -5.36 25.78 16.46
CA ILE A 162 -4.10 25.46 17.14
C ILE A 162 -4.28 24.85 18.53
N GLY A 163 -5.43 25.11 19.15
CA GLY A 163 -5.80 24.54 20.44
C GLY A 163 -6.06 23.02 20.41
N ASP A 164 -6.27 22.45 19.22
CA ASP A 164 -6.55 21.01 19.03
C ASP A 164 -5.26 20.17 18.99
N PHE A 165 -4.10 20.83 19.01
CA PHE A 165 -2.76 20.19 18.97
C PHE A 165 -2.04 20.29 20.38
#